data_22067461f8ea38a1fd924d49ad7c906b
#
_entry.id   22067461f8ea38a1fd924d49ad7c906b
#
_cell.length_a   1.000
_cell.length_b   1.000
_cell.length_c   1.000
_cell.angle_alpha   90.00
_cell.angle_beta   90.00
_cell.angle_gamma   90.00
#
_symmetry.space_group_name_H-M   'P 1'
#
loop_
_entity.id
_entity.type
_entity.pdbx_description
1 polymer ?
#
loop_
_entity_poly.entity_id
_entity_poly.type
_entity_poly.pdbx_seq_one_letter_code
_entity_poly.pdbx_strand_id
1 'polypeptide(L)' 'MADRPSDPFRQLRHDLANPLAALLAETQLLLLNANRLDPETVDSLHEIESLARRMRDILAASRPTA' A
#
# COMPACT_ATOMS: atom_id res chain seq x y z
N MET A 1 -0.30 33.15 11.92
CA MET A 1 -0.92 32.76 10.70
C MET A 1 -0.07 31.76 9.95
N ALA A 2 -0.60 30.63 9.68
CA ALA A 2 0.13 29.64 8.95
C ALA A 2 0.14 29.98 7.46
N ASP A 3 1.32 29.98 6.88
CA ASP A 3 1.48 30.27 5.47
C ASP A 3 1.75 29.03 4.66
N ARG A 4 1.52 27.88 5.25
CA ARG A 4 1.74 26.63 4.54
C ARG A 4 0.69 26.45 3.47
N PRO A 5 1.10 25.98 2.30
CA PRO A 5 0.12 25.59 1.31
C PRO A 5 -0.79 24.54 1.92
N SER A 6 -2.07 24.66 1.67
CA SER A 6 -2.98 23.63 2.15
C SER A 6 -2.78 22.35 1.35
N ASP A 7 -2.91 21.23 2.02
CA ASP A 7 -2.84 19.93 1.40
C ASP A 7 -4.14 19.20 1.67
N PRO A 8 -5.14 19.37 0.80
CA PRO A 8 -6.46 18.80 1.05
C PRO A 8 -6.49 17.28 1.02
N PHE A 9 -5.43 16.66 0.49
CA PHE A 9 -5.37 15.21 0.39
C PHE A 9 -4.52 14.56 1.46
N ARG A 10 -3.97 15.35 2.37
CA ARG A 10 -3.09 14.81 3.42
C ARG A 10 -3.80 13.77 4.26
N GLN A 11 -4.99 14.07 4.74
CA GLN A 11 -5.75 13.15 5.58
C GLN A 11 -6.15 11.92 4.79
N LEU A 12 -6.54 12.10 3.53
CA LEU A 12 -6.90 10.98 2.67
C LEU A 12 -5.73 10.04 2.46
N ARG A 13 -4.55 10.58 2.18
CA ARG A 13 -3.34 9.75 2.04
C ARG A 13 -3.08 8.95 3.30
N HIS A 14 -3.21 9.59 4.46
CA HIS A 14 -3.00 8.93 5.75
C HIS A 14 -3.99 7.81 5.97
N ASP A 15 -5.25 8.10 5.70
CA ASP A 15 -6.33 7.15 5.91
C ASP A 15 -6.25 5.95 4.98
N LEU A 16 -5.71 6.13 3.79
CA LEU A 16 -5.50 5.04 2.84
C LEU A 16 -4.21 4.28 3.12
N ALA A 17 -3.15 4.98 3.54
CA ALA A 17 -1.86 4.35 3.78
C ALA A 17 -1.94 3.31 4.90
N ASN A 18 -2.73 3.57 5.93
CA ASN A 18 -2.83 2.66 7.07
C ASN A 18 -3.42 1.29 6.68
N PRO A 19 -4.63 1.20 6.10
CA PRO A 19 -5.16 -0.10 5.69
C PRO A 19 -4.34 -0.74 4.58
N LEU A 20 -3.71 0.07 3.73
CA LEU A 20 -2.86 -0.45 2.67
C LEU A 20 -1.64 -1.15 3.24
N ALA A 21 -1.01 -0.58 4.28
CA ALA A 21 0.12 -1.20 4.96
C ALA A 21 -0.30 -2.53 5.60
N ALA A 22 -1.50 -2.57 6.19
CA ALA A 22 -2.03 -3.79 6.79
C ALA A 22 -2.29 -4.85 5.72
N LEU A 23 -2.86 -4.46 4.59
CA LEU A 23 -3.11 -5.37 3.47
C LEU A 23 -1.80 -5.98 2.96
N LEU A 24 -0.79 -5.15 2.81
CA LEU A 24 0.52 -5.61 2.36
C LEU A 24 1.13 -6.58 3.37
N ALA A 25 1.04 -6.26 4.66
CA ALA A 25 1.56 -7.12 5.72
C ALA A 25 0.86 -8.48 5.74
N GLU A 26 -0.47 -8.51 5.61
CA GLU A 26 -1.23 -9.75 5.58
C GLU A 26 -0.87 -10.60 4.37
N THR A 27 -0.69 -9.96 3.23
CA THR A 27 -0.29 -10.65 2.00
C THR A 27 1.09 -11.30 2.18
N GLN A 28 2.02 -10.57 2.78
CA GLN A 28 3.37 -11.09 3.02
C GLN A 28 3.38 -12.23 4.02
N LEU A 29 2.51 -12.17 5.03
CA LEU A 29 2.36 -13.27 5.99
C LEU A 29 1.91 -14.55 5.30
N LEU A 30 0.93 -14.46 4.40
CA LEU A 30 0.48 -15.62 3.64
C LEU A 30 1.59 -16.17 2.77
N LEU A 31 2.40 -15.31 2.16
CA LEU A 31 3.49 -15.72 1.29
C LEU A 31 4.62 -16.43 2.05
N LEU A 32 4.72 -16.25 3.37
CA LEU A 32 5.68 -17.01 4.17
C LEU A 32 5.38 -18.51 4.13
N ASN A 33 4.14 -18.90 3.84
CA ASN A 33 3.74 -20.30 3.72
C ASN A 33 3.50 -20.70 2.28
N ALA A 34 4.20 -20.07 1.35
CA ALA A 34 3.99 -20.31 -0.08
C ALA A 34 4.13 -21.79 -0.46
N ASN A 35 5.00 -22.51 0.22
CA ASN A 35 5.21 -23.95 -0.04
C ASN A 35 4.00 -24.82 0.33
N ARG A 36 3.07 -24.28 1.09
CA ARG A 36 1.83 -24.98 1.49
C ARG A 36 0.63 -24.56 0.65
N LEU A 37 0.82 -23.60 -0.23
CA LEU A 37 -0.23 -23.08 -1.07
C LEU A 37 -0.04 -23.61 -2.48
N ASP A 38 -1.14 -23.70 -3.22
CA ASP A 38 -1.01 -24.08 -4.61
C ASP A 38 -0.38 -22.93 -5.42
N PRO A 39 0.25 -23.24 -6.57
CA PRO A 39 0.95 -22.20 -7.34
C PRO A 39 0.05 -21.06 -7.80
N GLU A 40 -1.20 -21.35 -8.11
CA GLU A 40 -2.15 -20.33 -8.55
C GLU A 40 -2.42 -19.32 -7.44
N THR A 41 -2.59 -19.82 -6.21
CA THR A 41 -2.79 -18.95 -5.05
C THR A 41 -1.55 -18.09 -4.79
N VAL A 42 -0.37 -18.68 -4.90
CA VAL A 42 0.89 -17.95 -4.72
C VAL A 42 1.01 -16.84 -5.75
N ASP A 43 0.71 -17.14 -7.01
CA ASP A 43 0.76 -16.13 -8.08
C ASP A 43 -0.21 -14.98 -7.80
N SER A 44 -1.41 -15.30 -7.33
CA SER A 44 -2.39 -14.27 -6.99
C SER A 44 -1.93 -13.40 -5.82
N LEU A 45 -1.31 -14.01 -4.82
CA LEU A 45 -0.79 -13.25 -3.69
C LEU A 45 0.35 -12.33 -4.11
N HIS A 46 1.22 -12.78 -5.01
CA HIS A 46 2.28 -11.92 -5.56
C HIS A 46 1.68 -10.76 -6.34
N GLU A 47 0.60 -10.99 -7.07
CA GLU A 47 -0.07 -9.94 -7.80
C GLU A 47 -0.66 -8.91 -6.84
N ILE A 48 -1.32 -9.38 -5.76
CA ILE A 48 -1.88 -8.49 -4.74
C ILE A 48 -0.76 -7.65 -4.10
N GLU A 49 0.35 -8.28 -3.77
CA GLU A 49 1.50 -7.59 -3.19
C GLU A 49 2.01 -6.49 -4.13
N SER A 50 2.12 -6.82 -5.40
CA SER A 50 2.58 -5.88 -6.41
C SER A 50 1.65 -4.68 -6.53
N LEU A 51 0.34 -4.94 -6.58
CA LEU A 51 -0.66 -3.88 -6.66
C LEU A 51 -0.66 -3.00 -5.41
N ALA A 52 -0.53 -3.60 -4.24
CA ALA A 52 -0.48 -2.85 -3.00
C ALA A 52 0.74 -1.93 -2.95
N ARG A 53 1.89 -2.41 -3.40
CA ARG A 53 3.10 -1.59 -3.47
C ARG A 53 2.93 -0.45 -4.45
N ARG A 54 2.29 -0.71 -5.57
CA ARG A 54 2.02 0.33 -6.56
C ARG A 54 1.12 1.41 -5.99
N MET A 55 0.08 1.02 -5.24
CA MET A 55 -0.80 1.99 -4.59
C MET A 55 -0.04 2.82 -3.57
N ARG A 56 0.84 2.19 -2.79
CA ARG A 56 1.70 2.90 -1.85
C ARG A 56 2.56 3.94 -2.56
N ASP A 57 3.13 3.57 -3.68
CA ASP A 57 3.98 4.48 -4.44
C ASP A 57 3.18 5.65 -5.02
N ILE A 58 1.96 5.38 -5.48
CA ILE A 58 1.08 6.44 -5.97
C ILE A 58 0.74 7.42 -4.86
N LEU A 59 0.43 6.91 -3.66
CA LEU A 59 0.14 7.77 -2.51
C LEU A 59 1.36 8.61 -2.13
N ALA A 60 2.54 8.02 -2.14
CA ALA A 60 3.76 8.75 -1.84
C ALA A 60 4.03 9.84 -2.88
N ALA A 61 3.80 9.54 -4.14
CA ALA A 61 4.02 10.49 -5.23
C ALA A 61 2.99 11.63 -5.24
N SER A 62 1.84 11.45 -4.58
CA SER A 62 0.79 12.46 -4.57
C SER A 62 1.03 13.56 -3.55
N ARG A 63 2.14 13.48 -2.78
CA ARG A 63 2.47 14.53 -1.83
C ARG A 63 2.88 15.79 -2.56
N PRO A 64 2.45 16.95 -2.06
CA PRO A 64 2.90 18.21 -2.68
C PRO A 64 4.41 18.37 -2.50
N THR A 65 5.05 18.91 -3.52
CA THR A 65 6.48 19.25 -3.42
C THR A 65 6.64 20.56 -2.66
N ALA A 66 7.65 20.61 -1.83
CA ALA A 66 7.91 21.80 -1.03
C ALA A 66 8.50 22.92 -1.88
#